data_3a3a8790ff41a14b4b25eca27c74a414
#
_entry.id   3a3a8790ff41a14b4b25eca27c74a414
#
_cell.length_a   1.000
_cell.length_b   1.000
_cell.length_c   1.000
_cell.angle_alpha   90.00
_cell.angle_beta   90.00
_cell.angle_gamma   90.00
#
_symmetry.space_group_name_H-M   'P 1'
#
loop_
_entity.id
_entity.type
_entity.pdbx_description
1 polymer ?
#
loop_
_entity_poly.entity_id
_entity_poly.type
_entity_poly.pdbx_seq_one_letter_code
_entity_poly.pdbx_strand_id
1 'polypeptide(L)'
;RDVAPSRGLGDVYKRQLLIIGPAGRALGDGISFVLSTLIAHAGWLAGLLFGGLYSAIVITGIHHSFHAIEAGLLGNPAIGVNFLLPIWAMANVAQGGACLAVWFKTKDTKIKAITLPSAFSAMLGITEAAIFGINLRFVKPFIAALIGGAAGGAWVVSVHVYMTAVGLTAIPGMAIVQPTSLVNYIIGMVIAFAVAFSLSLLLKYKTDEE
;
A
#
# COMPACT_ATOMS: atom_id res chain seq x y z
N ARG A 1 5.18 29.20 39.90
CA ARG A 1 4.11 29.65 38.95
C ARG A 1 3.48 28.39 38.39
N ASP A 2 2.40 27.97 39.04
CA ASP A 2 1.57 26.87 38.55
C ASP A 2 0.88 27.32 37.26
N VAL A 3 1.33 26.81 36.14
CA VAL A 3 0.59 26.94 34.86
C VAL A 3 -0.54 25.93 34.95
N ALA A 4 -1.70 26.35 35.41
CA ALA A 4 -2.91 25.53 35.29
C ALA A 4 -3.09 25.12 33.82
N PRO A 5 -3.29 23.84 33.51
CA PRO A 5 -3.56 23.42 32.14
C PRO A 5 -4.76 24.19 31.64
N SER A 6 -4.58 24.92 30.56
CA SER A 6 -5.62 25.79 30.03
C SER A 6 -6.91 24.99 29.82
N ARG A 7 -8.03 25.48 30.38
CA ARG A 7 -9.36 24.84 30.22
C ARG A 7 -9.67 24.45 28.77
N GLY A 8 -9.14 25.21 27.80
CA GLY A 8 -9.26 24.92 26.37
C GLY A 8 -8.65 23.59 25.92
N LEU A 9 -7.52 23.16 26.48
CA LEU A 9 -6.91 21.86 26.12
C LEU A 9 -7.77 20.68 26.61
N GLY A 10 -8.34 20.78 27.81
CA GLY A 10 -9.25 19.77 28.34
C GLY A 10 -10.54 19.64 27.54
N ASP A 11 -11.08 20.76 27.04
CA ASP A 11 -12.31 20.77 26.25
C ASP A 11 -12.07 20.23 24.82
N VAL A 12 -10.92 20.52 24.22
CA VAL A 12 -10.50 19.92 22.94
C VAL A 12 -10.35 18.40 23.09
N TYR A 13 -9.72 17.95 24.16
CA TYR A 13 -9.53 16.50 24.43
C TYR A 13 -10.87 15.78 24.64
N LYS A 14 -11.80 16.41 25.37
CA LYS A 14 -13.16 15.87 25.56
C LYS A 14 -13.93 15.76 24.24
N ARG A 15 -13.87 16.80 23.39
CA ARG A 15 -14.51 16.76 22.06
C ARG A 15 -13.91 15.68 21.16
N GLN A 16 -12.59 15.51 21.19
CA GLN A 16 -11.92 14.42 20.46
C GLN A 16 -12.39 13.05 20.93
N LEU A 17 -12.45 12.83 22.25
CA LEU A 17 -12.83 11.53 22.79
C LEU A 17 -14.33 11.22 22.62
N LEU A 18 -15.21 12.23 22.79
CA LEU A 18 -16.66 12.02 22.86
C LEU A 18 -17.37 12.13 21.51
N ILE A 19 -16.80 12.88 20.56
CA ILE A 19 -17.45 13.15 19.27
C ILE A 19 -16.61 12.63 18.12
N ILE A 20 -15.36 13.10 17.99
CA ILE A 20 -14.51 12.77 16.84
C ILE A 20 -14.08 11.28 16.87
N GLY A 21 -13.78 10.77 18.07
CA GLY A 21 -13.40 9.36 18.23
C GLY A 21 -14.50 8.38 17.83
N PRO A 22 -15.74 8.51 18.37
CA PRO A 22 -16.86 7.68 17.96
C PRO A 22 -17.25 7.84 16.48
N ALA A 23 -17.25 9.07 15.95
CA ALA A 23 -17.54 9.32 14.53
C ALA A 23 -16.47 8.70 13.63
N GLY A 24 -15.19 8.82 13.98
CA GLY A 24 -14.08 8.20 13.26
C GLY A 24 -14.15 6.68 13.30
N ARG A 25 -14.52 6.10 14.46
CA ARG A 25 -14.75 4.64 14.57
C ARG A 25 -15.93 4.18 13.71
N ALA A 26 -17.07 4.84 13.77
CA ALA A 26 -18.25 4.49 12.97
C ALA A 26 -17.94 4.54 11.46
N LEU A 27 -17.18 5.55 11.02
CA LEU A 27 -16.71 5.64 9.64
C LEU A 27 -15.76 4.48 9.29
N GLY A 28 -14.79 4.17 10.17
CA GLY A 28 -13.87 3.06 10.02
C GLY A 28 -14.59 1.71 9.96
N ASP A 29 -15.57 1.49 10.84
CA ASP A 29 -16.39 0.27 10.86
C ASP A 29 -17.23 0.15 9.58
N GLY A 30 -17.80 1.25 9.09
CA GLY A 30 -18.55 1.29 7.83
C GLY A 30 -17.66 0.94 6.63
N ILE A 31 -16.47 1.51 6.55
CA ILE A 31 -15.50 1.18 5.50
C ILE A 31 -15.04 -0.27 5.62
N SER A 32 -14.74 -0.75 6.82
CA SER A 32 -14.35 -2.15 7.07
C SER A 32 -15.46 -3.12 6.65
N PHE A 33 -16.72 -2.80 6.95
CA PHE A 33 -17.87 -3.60 6.53
C PHE A 33 -18.01 -3.67 5.01
N VAL A 34 -17.90 -2.54 4.32
CA VAL A 34 -17.95 -2.50 2.85
C VAL A 34 -16.80 -3.30 2.25
N LEU A 35 -15.57 -3.10 2.76
CA LEU A 35 -14.39 -3.80 2.28
C LEU A 35 -14.49 -5.32 2.51
N SER A 36 -14.87 -5.75 3.72
CA SER A 36 -15.01 -7.17 4.04
C SER A 36 -16.11 -7.82 3.21
N THR A 37 -17.23 -7.11 2.99
CA THR A 37 -18.34 -7.58 2.14
C THR A 37 -17.90 -7.71 0.67
N LEU A 38 -17.17 -6.73 0.14
CA LEU A 38 -16.60 -6.79 -1.21
C LEU A 38 -15.63 -7.97 -1.36
N ILE A 39 -14.75 -8.17 -0.39
CA ILE A 39 -13.79 -9.28 -0.41
C ILE A 39 -14.52 -10.62 -0.31
N ALA A 40 -15.56 -10.73 0.50
CA ALA A 40 -16.33 -11.96 0.65
C ALA A 40 -17.11 -12.35 -0.61
N HIS A 41 -17.68 -11.37 -1.33
CA HIS A 41 -18.55 -11.61 -2.48
C HIS A 41 -17.86 -11.49 -3.84
N ALA A 42 -16.83 -10.63 -3.93
CA ALA A 42 -16.12 -10.31 -5.16
C ALA A 42 -14.60 -10.50 -5.03
N GLY A 43 -14.14 -11.37 -4.14
CA GLY A 43 -12.76 -11.75 -3.78
C GLY A 43 -11.65 -11.13 -4.63
N TRP A 44 -11.30 -11.78 -5.73
CA TRP A 44 -10.22 -11.31 -6.61
C TRP A 44 -10.45 -9.91 -7.19
N LEU A 45 -11.72 -9.51 -7.44
CA LEU A 45 -12.04 -8.19 -7.99
C LEU A 45 -11.75 -7.08 -6.97
N ALA A 46 -12.04 -7.31 -5.69
CA ALA A 46 -11.67 -6.37 -4.64
C ALA A 46 -10.14 -6.21 -4.56
N GLY A 47 -9.40 -7.32 -4.58
CA GLY A 47 -7.94 -7.30 -4.59
C GLY A 47 -7.36 -6.56 -5.80
N LEU A 48 -7.95 -6.76 -6.98
CA LEU A 48 -7.58 -6.08 -8.22
C LEU A 48 -7.81 -4.56 -8.11
N LEU A 49 -9.00 -4.15 -7.67
CA LEU A 49 -9.34 -2.72 -7.56
C LEU A 49 -8.50 -2.03 -6.51
N PHE A 50 -8.41 -2.58 -5.30
CA PHE A 50 -7.65 -1.95 -4.21
C PHE A 50 -6.15 -2.02 -4.44
N GLY A 51 -5.61 -3.13 -4.93
CA GLY A 51 -4.19 -3.26 -5.27
C GLY A 51 -3.78 -2.31 -6.39
N GLY A 52 -4.65 -2.10 -7.39
CA GLY A 52 -4.42 -1.13 -8.45
C GLY A 52 -4.53 0.32 -7.98
N LEU A 53 -5.53 0.65 -7.18
CA LEU A 53 -5.79 2.03 -6.77
C LEU A 53 -4.93 2.49 -5.59
N TYR A 54 -4.34 1.58 -4.82
CA TYR A 54 -3.63 1.94 -3.59
C TYR A 54 -2.54 3.00 -3.80
N SER A 55 -1.71 2.84 -4.83
CA SER A 55 -0.66 3.82 -5.11
C SER A 55 -1.22 5.20 -5.50
N ALA A 56 -2.39 5.26 -6.12
CA ALA A 56 -3.08 6.53 -6.37
C ALA A 56 -3.61 7.15 -5.05
N ILE A 57 -4.09 6.30 -4.14
CA ILE A 57 -4.50 6.72 -2.79
C ILE A 57 -3.29 7.23 -1.98
N VAL A 58 -2.12 6.61 -2.13
CA VAL A 58 -0.87 7.07 -1.49
C VAL A 58 -0.53 8.51 -1.87
N ILE A 59 -0.72 8.88 -3.14
CA ILE A 59 -0.47 10.25 -3.62
C ILE A 59 -1.30 11.29 -2.87
N THR A 60 -2.53 10.95 -2.48
CA THR A 60 -3.42 11.86 -1.73
C THR A 60 -3.08 11.98 -0.25
N GLY A 61 -2.23 11.10 0.28
CA GLY A 61 -1.91 11.02 1.71
C GLY A 61 -3.00 10.34 2.57
N ILE A 62 -4.17 10.02 2.01
CA ILE A 62 -5.30 9.41 2.74
C ILE A 62 -4.96 7.98 3.21
N HIS A 63 -3.97 7.31 2.59
CA HIS A 63 -3.56 5.96 2.95
C HIS A 63 -3.21 5.78 4.44
N HIS A 64 -2.74 6.82 5.14
CA HIS A 64 -2.50 6.77 6.58
C HIS A 64 -3.76 6.52 7.41
N SER A 65 -4.94 6.90 6.89
CA SER A 65 -6.22 6.62 7.55
C SER A 65 -6.56 5.12 7.56
N PHE A 66 -6.03 4.34 6.62
CA PHE A 66 -6.25 2.90 6.58
C PHE A 66 -5.61 2.15 7.75
N HIS A 67 -4.56 2.69 8.39
CA HIS A 67 -3.97 2.09 9.58
C HIS A 67 -4.96 1.99 10.75
N ALA A 68 -5.87 2.96 10.88
CA ALA A 68 -6.94 2.89 11.88
C ALA A 68 -7.93 1.75 11.56
N ILE A 69 -8.26 1.55 10.27
CA ILE A 69 -9.11 0.46 9.80
C ILE A 69 -8.44 -0.90 10.04
N GLU A 70 -7.16 -1.02 9.68
CA GLU A 70 -6.35 -2.23 9.91
C GLU A 70 -6.29 -2.61 11.40
N ALA A 71 -6.09 -1.61 12.28
CA ALA A 71 -6.13 -1.83 13.72
C ALA A 71 -7.52 -2.27 14.20
N GLY A 72 -8.59 -1.71 13.61
CA GLY A 72 -9.97 -2.14 13.85
C GLY A 72 -10.23 -3.59 13.44
N LEU A 73 -9.73 -4.03 12.28
CA LEU A 73 -9.84 -5.42 11.80
C LEU A 73 -9.18 -6.40 12.77
N LEU A 74 -7.96 -6.08 13.23
CA LEU A 74 -7.22 -6.91 14.19
C LEU A 74 -7.87 -6.92 15.57
N GLY A 75 -8.44 -5.80 16.00
CA GLY A 75 -9.13 -5.67 17.28
C GLY A 75 -10.54 -6.28 17.31
N ASN A 76 -11.11 -6.61 16.15
CA ASN A 76 -12.43 -7.22 16.06
C ASN A 76 -12.35 -8.74 16.29
N PRO A 77 -12.94 -9.30 17.37
CA PRO A 77 -12.87 -10.73 17.65
C PRO A 77 -13.48 -11.63 16.57
N ALA A 78 -14.38 -11.09 15.74
CA ALA A 78 -14.99 -11.84 14.64
C ALA A 78 -14.09 -11.92 13.40
N ILE A 79 -13.10 -11.04 13.27
CA ILE A 79 -12.18 -10.97 12.11
C ILE A 79 -10.77 -11.39 12.52
N GLY A 80 -10.14 -10.67 13.47
CA GLY A 80 -8.86 -11.02 14.10
C GLY A 80 -7.64 -11.05 13.17
N VAL A 81 -7.79 -10.63 11.91
CA VAL A 81 -6.73 -10.65 10.90
C VAL A 81 -6.76 -9.38 10.05
N ASN A 82 -5.61 -8.99 9.53
CA ASN A 82 -5.49 -7.89 8.57
C ASN A 82 -5.41 -8.45 7.15
N PHE A 83 -6.46 -8.29 6.38
CA PHE A 83 -6.55 -8.70 4.97
C PHE A 83 -6.23 -7.56 3.99
N LEU A 84 -6.14 -6.31 4.47
CA LEU A 84 -5.82 -5.13 3.64
C LEU A 84 -4.32 -4.98 3.42
N LEU A 85 -3.53 -5.17 4.47
CA LEU A 85 -2.10 -4.95 4.43
C LEU A 85 -1.37 -5.81 3.37
N PRO A 86 -1.74 -7.09 3.13
CA PRO A 86 -1.20 -7.85 2.00
C PRO A 86 -1.44 -7.18 0.64
N ILE A 87 -2.61 -6.56 0.43
CA ILE A 87 -2.94 -5.87 -0.82
C ILE A 87 -2.04 -4.64 -1.01
N TRP A 88 -1.85 -3.85 0.05
CA TRP A 88 -0.95 -2.69 0.05
C TRP A 88 0.50 -3.09 -0.25
N ALA A 89 0.93 -4.20 0.32
CA ALA A 89 2.27 -4.74 0.08
C ALA A 89 2.50 -5.06 -1.40
N MET A 90 1.52 -5.61 -2.11
CA MET A 90 1.61 -5.89 -3.55
C MET A 90 1.77 -4.60 -4.36
N ALA A 91 1.00 -3.56 -4.02
CA ALA A 91 1.13 -2.26 -4.67
C ALA A 91 2.51 -1.62 -4.45
N ASN A 92 3.07 -1.74 -3.23
CA ASN A 92 4.40 -1.22 -2.90
C ASN A 92 5.49 -1.94 -3.69
N VAL A 93 5.44 -3.26 -3.77
CA VAL A 93 6.37 -4.08 -4.56
C VAL A 93 6.26 -3.76 -6.05
N ALA A 94 5.05 -3.54 -6.57
CA ALA A 94 4.84 -3.13 -7.96
C ALA A 94 5.49 -1.77 -8.27
N GLN A 95 5.45 -0.81 -7.34
CA GLN A 95 6.16 0.48 -7.49
C GLN A 95 7.67 0.27 -7.60
N GLY A 96 8.23 -0.64 -6.79
CA GLY A 96 9.64 -1.02 -6.86
C GLY A 96 10.01 -1.66 -8.20
N GLY A 97 9.19 -2.58 -8.70
CA GLY A 97 9.38 -3.24 -9.99
C GLY A 97 9.35 -2.26 -11.17
N ALA A 98 8.34 -1.39 -11.22
CA ALA A 98 8.23 -0.36 -12.26
C ALA A 98 9.40 0.62 -12.21
N CYS A 99 9.82 1.04 -11.02
CA CYS A 99 10.96 1.92 -10.80
C CYS A 99 12.26 1.26 -11.28
N LEU A 100 12.49 -0.01 -10.94
CA LEU A 100 13.67 -0.74 -11.38
C LEU A 100 13.72 -0.87 -12.92
N ALA A 101 12.59 -1.02 -13.59
CA ALA A 101 12.52 -1.04 -15.06
C ALA A 101 13.01 0.29 -15.67
N VAL A 102 12.73 1.42 -15.02
CA VAL A 102 13.26 2.73 -15.46
C VAL A 102 14.80 2.74 -15.38
N TRP A 103 15.39 2.15 -14.34
CA TRP A 103 16.84 2.05 -14.20
C TRP A 103 17.48 1.31 -15.38
N PHE A 104 16.87 0.24 -15.88
CA PHE A 104 17.35 -0.49 -17.05
C PHE A 104 17.18 0.29 -18.36
N LYS A 105 16.16 1.15 -18.44
CA LYS A 105 15.85 1.87 -19.69
C LYS A 105 16.65 3.16 -19.85
N THR A 106 16.91 3.87 -18.74
CA THR A 106 17.59 5.17 -18.82
C THR A 106 19.10 5.00 -19.02
N LYS A 107 19.67 5.91 -19.79
CA LYS A 107 21.13 6.05 -19.94
C LYS A 107 21.67 7.19 -19.05
N ASP A 108 20.78 8.06 -18.56
CA ASP A 108 21.15 9.19 -17.69
C ASP A 108 21.65 8.68 -16.34
N THR A 109 22.91 9.00 -16.03
CA THR A 109 23.57 8.60 -14.79
C THR A 109 22.94 9.22 -13.54
N LYS A 110 22.39 10.44 -13.66
CA LYS A 110 21.70 11.11 -12.55
C LYS A 110 20.39 10.40 -12.22
N ILE A 111 19.61 10.04 -13.25
CA ILE A 111 18.38 9.29 -13.06
C ILE A 111 18.70 7.91 -12.51
N LYS A 112 19.70 7.20 -13.00
CA LYS A 112 20.13 5.91 -12.46
C LYS A 112 20.49 5.98 -10.98
N ALA A 113 21.22 7.02 -10.57
CA ALA A 113 21.68 7.18 -9.20
C ALA A 113 20.53 7.28 -8.18
N ILE A 114 19.41 7.88 -8.55
CA ILE A 114 18.21 7.99 -7.68
C ILE A 114 17.24 6.83 -7.84
N THR A 115 17.17 6.22 -9.03
CA THR A 115 16.17 5.19 -9.34
C THR A 115 16.44 3.89 -8.60
N LEU A 116 17.70 3.45 -8.54
CA LEU A 116 18.04 2.17 -7.90
C LEU A 116 17.74 2.18 -6.38
N PRO A 117 18.20 3.19 -5.59
CA PRO A 117 17.82 3.28 -4.18
C PRO A 117 16.31 3.41 -3.96
N SER A 118 15.61 4.14 -4.84
CA SER A 118 14.15 4.29 -4.76
C SER A 118 13.41 2.98 -4.99
N ALA A 119 13.89 2.15 -5.93
CA ALA A 119 13.33 0.83 -6.16
C ALA A 119 13.51 -0.08 -4.94
N PHE A 120 14.70 -0.11 -4.34
CA PHE A 120 14.96 -0.86 -3.11
C PHE A 120 14.12 -0.35 -1.93
N SER A 121 13.98 0.98 -1.78
CA SER A 121 13.14 1.59 -0.75
C SER A 121 11.68 1.09 -0.86
N ALA A 122 11.14 1.04 -2.07
CA ALA A 122 9.78 0.52 -2.30
C ALA A 122 9.65 -0.96 -1.95
N MET A 123 10.69 -1.78 -2.21
CA MET A 123 10.73 -3.18 -1.78
C MET A 123 10.79 -3.36 -0.26
N LEU A 124 11.21 -2.31 0.46
CA LEU A 124 11.16 -2.25 1.93
C LEU A 124 9.87 -1.61 2.46
N GLY A 125 8.93 -1.27 1.59
CA GLY A 125 7.62 -0.72 1.94
C GLY A 125 7.56 0.81 1.99
N ILE A 126 8.63 1.52 1.62
CA ILE A 126 8.71 2.99 1.58
C ILE A 126 8.71 3.42 0.12
N THR A 127 7.57 3.84 -0.38
CA THR A 127 7.31 4.01 -1.82
C THR A 127 7.41 5.45 -2.33
N GLU A 128 7.49 6.44 -1.46
CA GLU A 128 7.44 7.85 -1.81
C GLU A 128 8.53 8.23 -2.82
N ALA A 129 9.76 7.76 -2.61
CA ALA A 129 10.86 8.02 -3.52
C ALA A 129 10.64 7.40 -4.90
N ALA A 130 10.09 6.18 -4.97
CA ALA A 130 9.78 5.52 -6.23
C ALA A 130 8.58 6.18 -6.94
N ILE A 131 7.52 6.52 -6.20
CA ILE A 131 6.31 7.14 -6.75
C ILE A 131 6.63 8.55 -7.27
N PHE A 132 7.06 9.45 -6.38
CA PHE A 132 7.21 10.86 -6.71
C PHE A 132 8.50 11.17 -7.47
N GLY A 133 9.59 10.49 -7.14
CA GLY A 133 10.89 10.73 -7.76
C GLY A 133 10.99 10.17 -9.18
N ILE A 134 10.36 9.03 -9.45
CA ILE A 134 10.57 8.27 -10.69
C ILE A 134 9.25 7.98 -11.42
N ASN A 135 8.36 7.17 -10.83
CA ASN A 135 7.25 6.58 -11.57
C ASN A 135 6.25 7.60 -12.07
N LEU A 136 5.88 8.61 -11.26
CA LEU A 136 5.02 9.71 -11.67
C LEU A 136 5.69 10.66 -12.66
N ARG A 137 6.99 10.87 -12.53
CA ARG A 137 7.76 11.72 -13.46
C ARG A 137 7.62 11.23 -14.90
N PHE A 138 7.65 9.91 -15.11
CA PHE A 138 7.53 9.30 -16.44
C PHE A 138 6.12 8.79 -16.75
N VAL A 139 5.17 8.86 -15.81
CA VAL A 139 3.76 8.48 -15.90
C VAL A 139 3.53 6.98 -16.23
N LYS A 140 4.12 6.48 -17.33
CA LYS A 140 3.92 5.10 -17.78
C LYS A 140 4.43 4.03 -16.79
N PRO A 141 5.59 4.19 -16.10
CA PRO A 141 5.98 3.31 -15.01
C PRO A 141 4.96 3.31 -13.86
N PHE A 142 4.35 4.46 -13.56
CA PHE A 142 3.29 4.54 -12.55
C PHE A 142 2.07 3.69 -12.96
N ILE A 143 1.62 3.81 -14.22
CA ILE A 143 0.52 2.99 -14.76
C ILE A 143 0.88 1.50 -14.70
N ALA A 144 2.11 1.13 -15.07
CA ALA A 144 2.59 -0.25 -14.98
C ALA A 144 2.56 -0.76 -13.53
N ALA A 145 2.91 0.08 -12.56
CA ALA A 145 2.84 -0.25 -11.14
C ALA A 145 1.40 -0.43 -10.65
N LEU A 146 0.44 0.38 -11.10
CA LEU A 146 -0.98 0.20 -10.79
C LEU A 146 -1.47 -1.19 -11.27
N ILE A 147 -1.12 -1.57 -12.48
CA ILE A 147 -1.51 -2.88 -13.05
C ILE A 147 -0.82 -4.03 -12.31
N GLY A 148 0.46 -3.88 -11.96
CA GLY A 148 1.18 -4.86 -11.16
C GLY A 148 0.60 -5.03 -9.76
N GLY A 149 0.27 -3.92 -9.10
CA GLY A 149 -0.43 -3.92 -7.80
C GLY A 149 -1.80 -4.57 -7.86
N ALA A 150 -2.55 -4.31 -8.95
CA ALA A 150 -3.84 -4.96 -9.20
C ALA A 150 -3.70 -6.49 -9.35
N ALA A 151 -2.72 -6.95 -10.12
CA ALA A 151 -2.48 -8.38 -10.33
C ALA A 151 -2.07 -9.10 -9.04
N GLY A 152 -1.11 -8.53 -8.29
CA GLY A 152 -0.69 -9.08 -7.00
C GLY A 152 -1.79 -9.01 -5.95
N GLY A 153 -2.55 -7.91 -5.89
CA GLY A 153 -3.70 -7.74 -5.01
C GLY A 153 -4.80 -8.77 -5.29
N ALA A 154 -5.13 -9.00 -6.56
CA ALA A 154 -6.09 -10.03 -6.95
C ALA A 154 -5.63 -11.43 -6.48
N TRP A 155 -4.34 -11.75 -6.62
CA TRP A 155 -3.78 -13.01 -6.16
C TRP A 155 -3.94 -13.18 -4.65
N VAL A 156 -3.41 -12.24 -3.83
CA VAL A 156 -3.38 -12.41 -2.37
C VAL A 156 -4.78 -12.48 -1.75
N VAL A 157 -5.76 -11.80 -2.34
CA VAL A 157 -7.16 -11.92 -1.91
C VAL A 157 -7.77 -13.25 -2.31
N SER A 158 -7.52 -13.72 -3.54
CA SER A 158 -8.04 -15.00 -4.05
C SER A 158 -7.58 -16.20 -3.21
N VAL A 159 -6.35 -16.14 -2.71
CA VAL A 159 -5.75 -17.23 -1.90
C VAL A 159 -5.77 -16.93 -0.39
N HIS A 160 -6.53 -15.92 0.05
CA HIS A 160 -6.76 -15.59 1.45
C HIS A 160 -5.47 -15.36 2.24
N VAL A 161 -4.60 -14.50 1.76
CA VAL A 161 -3.39 -14.09 2.50
C VAL A 161 -3.76 -13.10 3.59
N TYR A 162 -3.35 -13.39 4.83
CA TYR A 162 -3.63 -12.56 6.00
C TYR A 162 -2.35 -12.19 6.75
N MET A 163 -2.39 -11.02 7.41
CA MET A 163 -1.35 -10.55 8.31
C MET A 163 -1.88 -10.42 9.74
N THR A 164 -0.96 -10.52 10.72
CA THR A 164 -1.28 -10.53 12.16
C THR A 164 -0.98 -9.21 12.85
N ALA A 165 -0.48 -8.23 12.13
CA ALA A 165 -0.12 -6.92 12.66
C ALA A 165 -0.36 -5.81 11.62
N VAL A 166 -0.06 -4.56 12.01
CA VAL A 166 -0.12 -3.36 11.18
C VAL A 166 1.31 -2.86 10.91
N GLY A 167 1.53 -2.24 9.76
CA GLY A 167 2.68 -1.39 9.48
C GLY A 167 3.66 -1.94 8.46
N LEU A 168 4.22 -3.12 8.65
CA LEU A 168 5.23 -3.64 7.72
C LEU A 168 4.61 -4.14 6.43
N THR A 169 5.12 -3.66 5.29
CA THR A 169 4.69 -4.10 3.96
C THR A 169 5.87 -4.63 3.13
N ALA A 170 5.59 -5.12 1.93
CA ALA A 170 6.59 -5.65 1.00
C ALA A 170 7.49 -6.72 1.66
N ILE A 171 8.80 -6.69 1.46
CA ILE A 171 9.72 -7.70 2.02
C ILE A 171 9.67 -7.77 3.55
N PRO A 172 9.73 -6.65 4.32
CA PRO A 172 9.59 -6.72 5.77
C PRO A 172 8.24 -7.27 6.24
N GLY A 173 7.19 -7.11 5.44
CA GLY A 173 5.85 -7.65 5.72
C GLY A 173 5.82 -9.17 5.89
N MET A 174 6.79 -9.91 5.33
CA MET A 174 6.92 -11.36 5.54
C MET A 174 6.99 -11.75 7.02
N ALA A 175 7.51 -10.87 7.88
CA ALA A 175 7.63 -11.14 9.31
C ALA A 175 6.28 -11.18 10.06
N ILE A 176 5.23 -10.59 9.48
CA ILE A 176 3.90 -10.49 10.10
C ILE A 176 2.80 -11.21 9.31
N VAL A 177 3.16 -11.87 8.21
CA VAL A 177 2.24 -12.74 7.47
C VAL A 177 1.99 -14.00 8.28
N GLN A 178 0.75 -14.50 8.27
CA GLN A 178 0.45 -15.82 8.85
C GLN A 178 1.34 -16.90 8.20
N PRO A 179 1.96 -17.80 8.97
CA PRO A 179 2.90 -18.81 8.44
C PRO A 179 2.32 -19.65 7.30
N THR A 180 1.04 -19.98 7.37
CA THR A 180 0.30 -20.73 6.33
C THR A 180 0.14 -19.97 5.02
N SER A 181 0.20 -18.63 5.06
CA SER A 181 0.01 -17.74 3.91
C SER A 181 1.33 -17.22 3.33
N LEU A 182 2.47 -17.50 3.96
CA LEU A 182 3.77 -16.91 3.58
C LEU A 182 4.16 -17.20 2.14
N VAL A 183 4.01 -18.44 1.70
CA VAL A 183 4.34 -18.83 0.31
C VAL A 183 3.48 -18.07 -0.70
N ASN A 184 2.18 -17.99 -0.43
CA ASN A 184 1.24 -17.26 -1.30
C ASN A 184 1.51 -15.75 -1.30
N TYR A 185 1.96 -15.19 -0.18
CA TYR A 185 2.39 -13.80 -0.10
C TYR A 185 3.61 -13.53 -0.98
N ILE A 186 4.63 -14.41 -0.93
CA ILE A 186 5.82 -14.32 -1.78
C ILE A 186 5.45 -14.43 -3.26
N ILE A 187 4.58 -15.38 -3.62
CA ILE A 187 4.09 -15.52 -5.00
C ILE A 187 3.38 -14.22 -5.44
N GLY A 188 2.54 -13.65 -4.60
CA GLY A 188 1.89 -12.36 -4.87
C GLY A 188 2.88 -11.23 -5.12
N MET A 189 3.94 -11.12 -4.30
CA MET A 189 5.01 -10.15 -4.51
C MET A 189 5.73 -10.35 -5.85
N VAL A 190 6.03 -11.59 -6.20
CA VAL A 190 6.67 -11.93 -7.49
C VAL A 190 5.76 -11.56 -8.66
N ILE A 191 4.47 -11.86 -8.59
CA ILE A 191 3.48 -11.46 -9.61
C ILE A 191 3.43 -9.94 -9.75
N ALA A 192 3.26 -9.21 -8.64
CA ALA A 192 3.18 -7.76 -8.63
C ALA A 192 4.42 -7.11 -9.24
N PHE A 193 5.59 -7.58 -8.81
CA PHE A 193 6.89 -7.11 -9.32
C PHE A 193 7.05 -7.40 -10.81
N ALA A 194 6.87 -8.66 -11.21
CA ALA A 194 7.12 -9.12 -12.59
C ALA A 194 6.18 -8.41 -13.57
N VAL A 195 4.90 -8.27 -13.24
CA VAL A 195 3.92 -7.55 -14.08
C VAL A 195 4.31 -6.09 -14.21
N ALA A 196 4.57 -5.39 -13.10
CA ALA A 196 4.95 -3.97 -13.12
C ALA A 196 6.26 -3.74 -13.87
N PHE A 197 7.28 -4.56 -13.61
CA PHE A 197 8.58 -4.48 -14.24
C PHE A 197 8.49 -4.71 -15.75
N SER A 198 7.83 -5.80 -16.17
CA SER A 198 7.70 -6.16 -17.60
C SER A 198 6.88 -5.11 -18.36
N LEU A 199 5.75 -4.67 -17.81
CA LEU A 199 4.95 -3.62 -18.45
C LEU A 199 5.71 -2.30 -18.54
N SER A 200 6.43 -1.89 -17.48
CA SER A 200 7.25 -0.69 -17.52
C SER A 200 8.37 -0.78 -18.54
N LEU A 201 8.96 -1.96 -18.77
CA LEU A 201 9.93 -2.17 -19.85
C LEU A 201 9.28 -2.08 -21.23
N LEU A 202 8.10 -2.66 -21.42
CA LEU A 202 7.41 -2.71 -22.72
C LEU A 202 6.81 -1.36 -23.13
N LEU A 203 6.32 -0.57 -22.19
CA LEU A 203 5.71 0.72 -22.48
C LEU A 203 6.78 1.69 -23.01
N LYS A 204 6.47 2.37 -24.13
CA LYS A 204 7.36 3.36 -24.73
C LYS A 204 7.22 4.70 -24.01
N TYR A 205 8.28 5.17 -23.37
CA TYR A 205 8.43 6.50 -22.77
C TYR A 205 9.89 6.94 -22.85
N LYS A 206 10.09 8.26 -22.92
CA LYS A 206 11.45 8.83 -22.90
C LYS A 206 11.90 8.95 -21.44
N THR A 207 13.10 8.50 -21.14
CA THR A 207 13.72 8.54 -19.80
C THR A 207 14.85 9.56 -19.75
N ASP A 208 15.39 9.95 -20.89
CA ASP A 208 16.49 10.88 -21.00
C ASP A 208 15.92 12.25 -21.43
N GLU A 209 16.35 13.32 -20.78
CA GLU A 209 16.11 14.69 -21.23
C GLU A 209 17.03 14.94 -22.45
N GLU A 210 16.44 15.36 -23.57
CA GLU A 210 17.19 15.85 -24.74
C GLU A 210 17.88 17.16 -24.43
#